data_dcf08a469f3ba3c73a82cf1fb0cba96b
#
_entry.id   dcf08a469f3ba3c73a82cf1fb0cba96b
#
_cell.length_a   1.000
_cell.length_b   1.000
_cell.length_c   1.000
_cell.angle_alpha   90.00
_cell.angle_beta   90.00
_cell.angle_gamma   90.00
#
_symmetry.space_group_name_H-M   'P 1'
#
loop_
_entity.id
_entity.type
_entity.pdbx_description
1 polymer ?
#
loop_
_entity_poly.entity_id
_entity_poly.type
_entity_poly.pdbx_seq_one_letter_code
_entity_poly.pdbx_strand_id
1 'polypeptide(L)'
;LRHTAVIPFGGDVITKDIKEGCTVMKHQAEKLKVKFGSALAEEVFDNRMIAIPGLKGREPKEISEKNLALIIQARAEEILDYVVWQIKRSGFEKKLIGGIVLTGGGALLKDIDKLTEFHTGMSARIGIPAEQLAHGNSEQVYSPVFSTAIGLLLKGIEAVEKKTVVYTHKEPEVVVAPTPEPKSEVEEVAQHEEELVTSDADGKW
;
A
#
# COMPACT_ATOMS: atom_id res chain seq x y z
N LEU A 1 -7.88 17.24 11.99
CA LEU A 1 -7.84 16.62 10.66
C LEU A 1 -8.87 17.29 9.76
N ARG A 2 -8.47 17.74 8.57
CA ARG A 2 -9.36 18.46 7.62
C ARG A 2 -9.74 17.60 6.42
N HIS A 3 -8.82 16.82 5.92
CA HIS A 3 -9.04 15.89 4.81
C HIS A 3 -8.23 14.63 5.05
N THR A 4 -8.73 13.49 4.61
CA THR A 4 -8.01 12.21 4.62
C THR A 4 -8.39 11.44 3.37
N ALA A 5 -7.43 10.74 2.81
CA ALA A 5 -7.61 9.88 1.64
C ALA A 5 -6.67 8.68 1.72
N VAL A 6 -7.04 7.62 1.05
CA VAL A 6 -6.22 6.42 0.92
C VAL A 6 -5.89 6.23 -0.55
N ILE A 7 -4.60 6.12 -0.84
CA ILE A 7 -4.08 5.79 -2.16
C ILE A 7 -3.48 4.39 -2.03
N PRO A 8 -3.98 3.37 -2.75
CA PRO A 8 -3.58 1.97 -2.55
C PRO A 8 -2.23 1.64 -3.21
N PHE A 9 -1.37 2.62 -3.40
CA PHE A 9 -0.07 2.49 -4.03
C PHE A 9 1.04 2.94 -3.09
N GLY A 10 2.10 2.13 -3.02
CA GLY A 10 3.28 2.40 -2.19
C GLY A 10 4.51 1.70 -2.75
N GLY A 11 5.54 1.53 -1.93
CA GLY A 11 6.82 0.94 -2.34
C GLY A 11 6.74 -0.47 -2.96
N ASP A 12 5.70 -1.26 -2.65
CA ASP A 12 5.52 -2.60 -3.22
C ASP A 12 5.14 -2.55 -4.72
N VAL A 13 4.42 -1.52 -5.15
CA VAL A 13 4.09 -1.32 -6.56
C VAL A 13 5.35 -1.00 -7.36
N ILE A 14 6.21 -0.12 -6.83
CA ILE A 14 7.53 0.18 -7.43
C ILE A 14 8.34 -1.12 -7.57
N THR A 15 8.33 -1.99 -6.55
CA THR A 15 9.03 -3.28 -6.62
C THR A 15 8.48 -4.19 -7.71
N LYS A 16 7.15 -4.17 -7.95
CA LYS A 16 6.52 -4.92 -9.05
C LYS A 16 6.98 -4.41 -10.41
N ASP A 17 7.03 -3.09 -10.59
CA ASP A 17 7.48 -2.50 -11.86
C ASP A 17 8.95 -2.79 -12.13
N ILE A 18 9.81 -2.73 -11.13
CA ILE A 18 11.21 -3.16 -11.25
C ILE A 18 11.30 -4.63 -11.62
N LYS A 19 10.49 -5.49 -10.97
CA LYS A 19 10.45 -6.92 -11.29
C LYS A 19 10.10 -7.15 -12.76
N GLU A 20 9.12 -6.44 -13.28
CA GLU A 20 8.63 -6.57 -14.66
C GLU A 20 9.59 -5.91 -15.65
N GLY A 21 9.96 -4.66 -15.44
CA GLY A 21 10.85 -3.91 -16.32
C GLY A 21 12.26 -4.49 -16.41
N CYS A 22 12.77 -4.99 -15.29
CA CYS A 22 14.08 -5.63 -15.24
C CYS A 22 14.01 -7.15 -15.44
N THR A 23 12.84 -7.76 -15.48
CA THR A 23 12.64 -9.22 -15.61
C THR A 23 13.45 -10.00 -14.56
N VAL A 24 13.30 -9.64 -13.29
CA VAL A 24 13.99 -10.24 -12.14
C VAL A 24 12.98 -10.79 -11.13
N MET A 25 13.45 -11.55 -10.14
CA MET A 25 12.55 -12.02 -9.08
C MET A 25 12.16 -10.88 -8.11
N LYS A 26 10.98 -10.98 -7.48
CA LYS A 26 10.48 -9.93 -6.55
C LYS A 26 11.50 -9.58 -5.46
N HIS A 27 12.16 -10.56 -4.86
CA HIS A 27 13.16 -10.32 -3.82
C HIS A 27 14.42 -9.64 -4.35
N GLN A 28 14.79 -9.86 -5.62
CA GLN A 28 15.90 -9.16 -6.28
C GLN A 28 15.51 -7.73 -6.61
N ALA A 29 14.28 -7.52 -7.12
CA ALA A 29 13.73 -6.19 -7.38
C ALA A 29 13.70 -5.33 -6.10
N GLU A 30 13.28 -5.90 -4.97
CA GLU A 30 13.30 -5.20 -3.69
C GLU A 30 14.72 -4.82 -3.25
N LYS A 31 15.67 -5.74 -3.38
CA LYS A 31 17.09 -5.46 -3.10
C LYS A 31 17.66 -4.37 -4.00
N LEU A 32 17.29 -4.37 -5.29
CA LEU A 32 17.70 -3.31 -6.24
C LEU A 32 17.13 -1.96 -5.83
N LYS A 33 15.85 -1.89 -5.52
CA LYS A 33 15.18 -0.67 -5.07
C LYS A 33 15.84 -0.10 -3.82
N VAL A 34 16.06 -0.92 -2.80
CA VAL A 34 16.61 -0.47 -1.51
C VAL A 34 18.08 -0.05 -1.63
N LYS A 35 18.86 -0.76 -2.45
CA LYS A 35 20.31 -0.55 -2.50
C LYS A 35 20.76 0.47 -3.54
N PHE A 36 20.07 0.52 -4.67
CA PHE A 36 20.48 1.31 -5.84
C PHE A 36 19.37 2.23 -6.38
N GLY A 37 18.16 2.16 -5.80
CA GLY A 37 17.03 2.95 -6.27
C GLY A 37 17.19 4.43 -5.98
N SER A 38 16.90 5.25 -6.99
CA SER A 38 16.70 6.69 -6.85
C SER A 38 15.37 7.07 -7.50
N ALA A 39 14.67 8.04 -6.93
CA ALA A 39 13.44 8.58 -7.48
C ALA A 39 13.69 9.55 -8.64
N LEU A 40 14.90 10.06 -8.79
CA LEU A 40 15.29 10.98 -9.86
C LEU A 40 16.42 10.37 -10.70
N ALA A 41 16.10 10.04 -11.95
CA ALA A 41 17.07 9.48 -12.88
C ALA A 41 18.16 10.48 -13.30
N GLU A 42 17.88 11.78 -13.23
CA GLU A 42 18.82 12.84 -13.53
C GLU A 42 19.93 12.98 -12.46
N GLU A 43 19.63 12.60 -11.23
CA GLU A 43 20.59 12.60 -10.11
C GLU A 43 21.53 11.37 -10.13
N VAL A 44 21.34 10.46 -11.08
CA VAL A 44 22.23 9.31 -11.30
C VAL A 44 23.32 9.70 -12.31
N PHE A 45 24.40 10.29 -11.80
CA PHE A 45 25.53 10.76 -12.64
C PHE A 45 26.37 9.60 -13.16
N ASP A 46 26.69 8.63 -12.29
CA ASP A 46 27.45 7.45 -12.64
C ASP A 46 26.51 6.33 -13.07
N ASN A 47 26.29 6.17 -14.37
CA ASN A 47 25.44 5.11 -14.90
C ASN A 47 26.11 3.74 -14.76
N ARG A 48 26.23 3.23 -13.53
CA ARG A 48 26.85 1.94 -13.24
C ARG A 48 25.98 0.79 -13.71
N MET A 49 26.65 -0.28 -14.17
CA MET A 49 25.99 -1.54 -14.46
C MET A 49 25.92 -2.40 -13.19
N ILE A 50 24.73 -2.78 -12.81
CA ILE A 50 24.47 -3.60 -11.63
C ILE A 50 24.30 -5.04 -12.09
N ALA A 51 25.21 -5.92 -11.69
CA ALA A 51 25.11 -7.34 -11.98
C ALA A 51 24.15 -8.05 -11.01
N ILE A 52 23.14 -8.72 -11.53
CA ILE A 52 22.17 -9.49 -10.78
C ILE A 52 22.44 -10.96 -11.00
N PRO A 53 22.61 -11.73 -9.93
CA PRO A 53 22.81 -13.18 -10.06
C PRO A 53 21.66 -13.82 -10.83
N GLY A 54 21.99 -14.57 -11.87
CA GLY A 54 21.04 -15.37 -12.62
C GLY A 54 20.44 -16.50 -11.76
N LEU A 55 19.29 -17.03 -12.19
CA LEU A 55 18.76 -18.28 -11.64
C LEU A 55 19.71 -19.43 -12.01
N LYS A 56 19.64 -20.55 -11.25
CA LYS A 56 20.48 -21.74 -11.50
C LYS A 56 20.56 -22.05 -12.99
N GLY A 57 21.78 -21.97 -13.56
CA GLY A 57 22.06 -22.26 -14.96
C GLY A 57 21.84 -21.09 -15.96
N ARG A 58 21.54 -19.89 -15.48
CA ARG A 58 21.44 -18.67 -16.32
C ARG A 58 22.59 -17.72 -16.02
N GLU A 59 23.05 -17.01 -17.04
CA GLU A 59 24.03 -15.96 -16.90
C GLU A 59 23.53 -14.81 -16.03
N PRO A 60 24.43 -14.08 -15.34
CA PRO A 60 24.09 -12.87 -14.63
C PRO A 60 23.45 -11.85 -15.58
N LYS A 61 22.45 -11.14 -15.13
CA LYS A 61 21.82 -10.03 -15.86
C LYS A 61 22.42 -8.72 -15.40
N GLU A 62 22.76 -7.86 -16.32
CA GLU A 62 23.21 -6.51 -16.02
C GLU A 62 22.09 -5.50 -16.24
N ILE A 63 21.95 -4.59 -15.30
CA ILE A 63 20.95 -3.51 -15.33
C ILE A 63 21.66 -2.19 -15.05
N SER A 64 21.40 -1.19 -15.87
CA SER A 64 21.90 0.16 -15.68
C SER A 64 21.17 0.82 -14.49
N GLU A 65 21.92 1.46 -13.59
CA GLU A 65 21.39 2.21 -12.46
C GLU A 65 20.43 3.32 -12.93
N LYS A 66 20.72 3.96 -14.04
CA LYS A 66 19.84 4.97 -14.63
C LYS A 66 18.51 4.39 -15.14
N ASN A 67 18.53 3.21 -15.77
CA ASN A 67 17.29 2.55 -16.18
C ASN A 67 16.44 2.13 -14.98
N LEU A 68 17.07 1.67 -13.91
CA LEU A 68 16.40 1.37 -12.66
C LEU A 68 15.71 2.62 -12.08
N ALA A 69 16.43 3.75 -12.06
CA ALA A 69 15.90 5.03 -11.58
C ALA A 69 14.73 5.52 -12.46
N LEU A 70 14.80 5.38 -13.79
CA LEU A 70 13.70 5.74 -14.70
C LEU A 70 12.42 4.94 -14.41
N ILE A 71 12.54 3.63 -14.15
CA ILE A 71 11.38 2.80 -13.79
C ILE A 71 10.77 3.27 -12.46
N ILE A 72 11.62 3.56 -11.47
CA ILE A 72 11.21 4.03 -10.15
C ILE A 72 10.54 5.39 -10.26
N GLN A 73 11.16 6.32 -10.99
CA GLN A 73 10.67 7.68 -11.19
C GLN A 73 9.28 7.69 -11.83
N ALA A 74 9.08 6.97 -12.92
CA ALA A 74 7.79 6.90 -13.61
C ALA A 74 6.66 6.44 -12.67
N ARG A 75 6.91 5.45 -11.83
CA ARG A 75 5.91 5.00 -10.86
C ARG A 75 5.73 5.99 -9.70
N ALA A 76 6.79 6.61 -9.24
CA ALA A 76 6.70 7.60 -8.18
C ALA A 76 5.92 8.85 -8.64
N GLU A 77 6.13 9.31 -9.87
CA GLU A 77 5.37 10.40 -10.48
C GLU A 77 3.88 10.07 -10.56
N GLU A 78 3.51 8.87 -11.00
CA GLU A 78 2.11 8.43 -11.03
C GLU A 78 1.47 8.45 -9.62
N ILE A 79 2.20 7.99 -8.60
CA ILE A 79 1.71 8.06 -7.21
C ILE A 79 1.54 9.51 -6.77
N LEU A 80 2.47 10.39 -7.12
CA LEU A 80 2.41 11.81 -6.82
C LEU A 80 1.25 12.51 -7.53
N ASP A 81 0.89 12.11 -8.75
CA ASP A 81 -0.29 12.59 -9.47
C ASP A 81 -1.57 12.32 -8.66
N TYR A 82 -1.71 11.12 -8.09
CA TYR A 82 -2.83 10.81 -7.19
C TYR A 82 -2.81 11.70 -5.93
N VAL A 83 -1.62 11.96 -5.37
CA VAL A 83 -1.50 12.87 -4.21
C VAL A 83 -1.94 14.28 -4.58
N VAL A 84 -1.45 14.83 -5.69
CA VAL A 84 -1.83 16.16 -6.19
C VAL A 84 -3.33 16.23 -6.46
N TRP A 85 -3.90 15.20 -7.06
CA TRP A 85 -5.34 15.12 -7.28
C TRP A 85 -6.14 15.16 -5.97
N GLN A 86 -5.69 14.43 -4.93
CA GLN A 86 -6.33 14.47 -3.60
C GLN A 86 -6.18 15.84 -2.93
N ILE A 87 -5.02 16.49 -3.07
CA ILE A 87 -4.80 17.84 -2.56
C ILE A 87 -5.77 18.83 -3.21
N LYS A 88 -5.92 18.81 -4.52
CA LYS A 88 -6.87 19.64 -5.27
C LYS A 88 -8.30 19.38 -4.80
N ARG A 89 -8.68 18.09 -4.70
CA ARG A 89 -10.01 17.68 -4.24
C ARG A 89 -10.32 18.13 -2.81
N SER A 90 -9.32 18.27 -1.95
CA SER A 90 -9.50 18.73 -0.58
C SER A 90 -9.92 20.20 -0.47
N GLY A 91 -9.67 21.01 -1.51
CA GLY A 91 -9.88 22.46 -1.50
C GLY A 91 -8.89 23.26 -0.66
N PHE A 92 -7.81 22.60 -0.17
CA PHE A 92 -6.78 23.25 0.65
C PHE A 92 -5.48 23.52 -0.08
N GLU A 93 -5.38 23.28 -1.38
CA GLU A 93 -4.16 23.40 -2.18
C GLU A 93 -3.38 24.70 -1.90
N LYS A 94 -4.10 25.85 -1.89
CA LYS A 94 -3.49 27.17 -1.67
C LYS A 94 -3.19 27.48 -0.18
N LYS A 95 -3.53 26.58 0.73
CA LYS A 95 -3.38 26.77 2.18
C LYS A 95 -2.29 25.90 2.79
N LEU A 96 -1.59 25.11 1.98
CA LEU A 96 -0.55 24.19 2.42
C LEU A 96 0.83 24.87 2.48
N ILE A 97 0.94 25.91 3.31
CA ILE A 97 2.17 26.71 3.47
C ILE A 97 3.33 25.84 3.99
N GLY A 98 3.04 24.82 4.79
CA GLY A 98 4.04 23.90 5.34
C GLY A 98 4.56 22.85 4.37
N GLY A 99 4.06 22.82 3.13
CA GLY A 99 4.47 21.85 2.12
C GLY A 99 4.00 20.42 2.40
N ILE A 100 4.75 19.45 1.88
CA ILE A 100 4.47 18.03 1.96
C ILE A 100 5.48 17.36 2.91
N VAL A 101 5.00 16.54 3.82
CA VAL A 101 5.85 15.71 4.69
C VAL A 101 5.70 14.26 4.28
N LEU A 102 6.79 13.67 3.79
CA LEU A 102 6.85 12.26 3.41
C LEU A 102 7.32 11.42 4.61
N THR A 103 6.67 10.33 4.88
CA THR A 103 7.04 9.42 5.96
C THR A 103 6.75 7.96 5.61
N GLY A 104 7.20 7.04 6.46
CA GLY A 104 7.09 5.60 6.19
C GLY A 104 8.24 5.06 5.34
N GLY A 105 8.16 3.78 4.98
CA GLY A 105 9.24 3.09 4.26
C GLY A 105 9.53 3.65 2.86
N GLY A 106 8.51 4.18 2.16
CA GLY A 106 8.67 4.80 0.85
C GLY A 106 9.50 6.10 0.89
N ALA A 107 9.48 6.80 2.02
CA ALA A 107 10.27 8.01 2.22
C ALA A 107 11.79 7.77 2.33
N LEU A 108 12.22 6.51 2.46
CA LEU A 108 13.63 6.13 2.43
C LEU A 108 14.21 6.03 0.99
N LEU A 109 13.36 6.13 -0.03
CA LEU A 109 13.83 6.13 -1.40
C LEU A 109 14.67 7.38 -1.65
N LYS A 110 15.86 7.19 -2.20
CA LYS A 110 16.78 8.29 -2.49
C LYS A 110 16.12 9.32 -3.40
N ASP A 111 16.31 10.61 -3.12
CA ASP A 111 15.82 11.75 -3.90
C ASP A 111 14.29 11.85 -4.06
N ILE A 112 13.50 11.15 -3.22
CA ILE A 112 12.03 11.18 -3.29
C ILE A 112 11.46 12.55 -2.87
N ASP A 113 12.11 13.24 -1.97
CA ASP A 113 11.78 14.60 -1.55
C ASP A 113 11.96 15.58 -2.70
N LYS A 114 13.09 15.53 -3.41
CA LYS A 114 13.37 16.36 -4.59
C LYS A 114 12.36 16.09 -5.71
N LEU A 115 12.08 14.80 -6.00
CA LEU A 115 11.06 14.45 -6.98
C LEU A 115 9.69 15.03 -6.57
N THR A 116 9.34 14.92 -5.30
CA THR A 116 8.05 15.44 -4.80
C THR A 116 7.99 16.96 -4.97
N GLU A 117 9.04 17.70 -4.63
CA GLU A 117 9.11 19.14 -4.85
C GLU A 117 8.97 19.52 -6.32
N PHE A 118 9.74 18.84 -7.18
CA PHE A 118 9.75 19.08 -8.62
C PHE A 118 8.36 18.82 -9.23
N HIS A 119 7.75 17.69 -8.87
CA HIS A 119 6.49 17.26 -9.47
C HIS A 119 5.27 18.03 -8.96
N THR A 120 5.26 18.39 -7.66
CA THR A 120 4.11 19.05 -7.04
C THR A 120 4.20 20.57 -7.01
N GLY A 121 5.40 21.13 -7.18
CA GLY A 121 5.69 22.54 -7.00
C GLY A 121 5.56 23.02 -5.54
N MET A 122 5.46 22.11 -4.57
CA MET A 122 5.38 22.38 -3.15
C MET A 122 6.64 21.91 -2.45
N SER A 123 7.11 22.63 -1.44
CA SER A 123 8.24 22.17 -0.62
C SER A 123 7.95 20.82 0.00
N ALA A 124 8.92 19.90 -0.02
CA ALA A 124 8.79 18.56 0.53
C ALA A 124 9.95 18.24 1.50
N ARG A 125 9.64 17.48 2.53
CA ARG A 125 10.65 17.00 3.48
C ARG A 125 10.35 15.60 3.98
N ILE A 126 11.38 14.90 4.41
CA ILE A 126 11.21 13.61 5.09
C ILE A 126 10.85 13.85 6.57
N GLY A 127 9.73 13.30 6.99
CA GLY A 127 9.28 13.34 8.38
C GLY A 127 9.88 12.21 9.20
N ILE A 128 10.65 12.56 10.22
CA ILE A 128 11.27 11.64 11.16
C ILE A 128 10.56 11.80 12.51
N PRO A 129 10.21 10.72 13.23
CA PRO A 129 9.48 10.80 14.50
C PRO A 129 10.34 11.22 15.69
N ALA A 130 11.46 11.89 15.45
CA ALA A 130 12.48 12.21 16.43
C ALA A 130 12.13 13.34 17.41
N GLU A 131 11.32 14.31 16.95
CA GLU A 131 11.10 15.57 17.68
C GLU A 131 10.37 15.40 19.02
N GLN A 132 9.67 14.28 19.21
CA GLN A 132 8.86 14.01 20.40
C GLN A 132 9.42 12.90 21.29
N LEU A 133 10.58 12.35 20.92
CA LEU A 133 11.24 11.33 21.71
C LEU A 133 12.32 11.99 22.56
N ALA A 134 12.31 11.72 23.88
CA ALA A 134 13.39 12.10 24.76
C ALA A 134 14.72 11.50 24.23
N HIS A 135 15.82 12.25 24.37
CA HIS A 135 17.13 11.82 23.93
C HIS A 135 17.51 10.49 24.63
N GLY A 136 17.38 9.42 23.89
CA GLY A 136 17.59 8.05 24.35
C GLY A 136 18.03 7.14 23.21
N ASN A 137 18.74 6.18 23.52
CA ASN A 137 19.67 5.25 22.96
C ASN A 137 19.34 4.48 21.70
N SER A 138 18.43 4.84 20.84
CA SER A 138 18.14 4.01 19.69
C SER A 138 18.02 4.84 18.40
N GLU A 139 19.12 5.02 17.71
CA GLU A 139 19.15 5.58 16.35
C GLU A 139 18.16 4.88 15.40
N GLN A 140 17.87 3.60 15.64
CA GLN A 140 16.91 2.82 14.87
C GLN A 140 15.49 3.39 14.91
N VAL A 141 15.10 4.03 16.00
CA VAL A 141 13.76 4.60 16.19
C VAL A 141 13.57 5.90 15.40
N TYR A 142 14.66 6.54 15.01
CA TYR A 142 14.62 7.78 14.21
C TYR A 142 14.36 7.56 12.71
N SER A 143 13.99 6.36 12.30
CA SER A 143 13.65 6.10 10.91
C SER A 143 12.19 6.47 10.60
N PRO A 144 11.88 7.05 9.43
CA PRO A 144 10.51 7.32 8.99
C PRO A 144 9.59 6.09 9.02
N VAL A 145 10.16 4.89 8.94
CA VAL A 145 9.42 3.61 9.02
C VAL A 145 8.62 3.49 10.31
N PHE A 146 9.13 4.02 11.42
CA PHE A 146 8.50 3.91 12.73
C PHE A 146 7.51 5.04 13.06
N SER A 147 7.31 6.00 12.15
CA SER A 147 6.45 7.16 12.41
C SER A 147 5.04 6.79 12.86
N THR A 148 4.42 5.78 12.22
CA THR A 148 3.08 5.32 12.60
C THR A 148 3.08 4.66 13.98
N ALA A 149 4.05 3.78 14.25
CA ALA A 149 4.14 3.08 15.54
C ALA A 149 4.35 4.05 16.70
N ILE A 150 5.26 5.02 16.51
CA ILE A 150 5.55 6.05 17.52
C ILE A 150 4.34 6.98 17.70
N GLY A 151 3.69 7.38 16.60
CA GLY A 151 2.49 8.20 16.69
C GLY A 151 1.35 7.52 17.44
N LEU A 152 1.14 6.21 17.22
CA LEU A 152 0.16 5.42 17.96
C LEU A 152 0.53 5.29 19.45
N LEU A 153 1.81 5.06 19.76
CA LEU A 153 2.29 4.98 21.13
C LEU A 153 2.05 6.30 21.88
N LEU A 154 2.42 7.43 21.28
CA LEU A 154 2.22 8.75 21.86
C LEU A 154 0.73 9.04 22.09
N LYS A 155 -0.12 8.71 21.13
CA LYS A 155 -1.58 8.84 21.30
C LYS A 155 -2.13 7.92 22.38
N GLY A 156 -1.60 6.72 22.53
CA GLY A 156 -1.96 5.80 23.60
C GLY A 156 -1.60 6.37 24.98
N ILE A 157 -0.38 6.90 25.14
CA ILE A 157 0.07 7.54 26.40
C ILE A 157 -0.82 8.73 26.73
N GLU A 158 -1.07 9.64 25.76
CA GLU A 158 -1.95 10.78 25.94
C GLU A 158 -3.37 10.39 26.37
N ALA A 159 -3.91 9.28 25.83
CA ALA A 159 -5.22 8.78 26.17
C ALA A 159 -5.25 8.21 27.61
N VAL A 160 -4.21 7.52 28.03
CA VAL A 160 -4.06 6.99 29.40
C VAL A 160 -3.94 8.14 30.42
N GLU A 161 -3.12 9.15 30.12
CA GLU A 161 -2.93 10.33 30.97
C GLU A 161 -4.24 11.14 31.14
N LYS A 162 -4.97 11.33 30.05
CA LYS A 162 -6.25 12.06 30.08
C LYS A 162 -7.41 11.25 30.69
N LYS A 163 -7.21 9.97 31.05
CA LYS A 163 -8.29 9.06 31.54
C LYS A 163 -9.55 9.04 30.65
N THR A 164 -9.43 9.30 29.35
CA THR A 164 -10.54 9.66 28.48
C THR A 164 -10.67 8.71 27.29
N VAL A 165 -10.55 7.40 27.44
CA VAL A 165 -11.15 6.51 26.42
C VAL A 165 -11.44 5.16 27.03
N VAL A 166 -12.70 4.94 27.36
CA VAL A 166 -13.24 3.58 27.48
C VAL A 166 -13.47 3.08 26.07
N TYR A 167 -12.58 2.27 25.53
CA TYR A 167 -12.89 1.48 24.35
C TYR A 167 -13.87 0.38 24.74
N THR A 168 -15.16 0.63 24.62
CA THR A 168 -16.12 -0.46 24.52
C THR A 168 -15.90 -1.13 23.17
N HIS A 169 -15.17 -2.23 23.16
CA HIS A 169 -15.27 -3.19 22.07
C HIS A 169 -16.75 -3.63 22.03
N LYS A 170 -17.54 -3.06 21.13
CA LYS A 170 -18.72 -3.75 20.66
C LYS A 170 -18.17 -4.94 19.88
N GLU A 171 -18.27 -6.12 20.46
CA GLU A 171 -18.16 -7.33 19.66
C GLU A 171 -19.11 -7.18 18.48
N PRO A 172 -18.67 -7.47 17.25
CA PRO A 172 -19.59 -7.49 16.13
C PRO A 172 -20.72 -8.44 16.51
N GLU A 173 -21.95 -7.94 16.57
CA GLU A 173 -23.13 -8.80 16.64
C GLU A 173 -22.98 -9.80 15.50
N VAL A 174 -22.72 -11.04 15.86
CA VAL A 174 -22.79 -12.16 14.94
C VAL A 174 -24.26 -12.23 14.53
N VAL A 175 -24.58 -11.63 13.39
CA VAL A 175 -25.87 -11.86 12.74
C VAL A 175 -25.85 -13.34 12.36
N VAL A 176 -26.35 -14.16 13.24
CA VAL A 176 -26.61 -15.56 12.95
C VAL A 176 -27.68 -15.55 11.86
N ALA A 177 -27.25 -15.88 10.64
CA ALA A 177 -28.19 -16.10 9.55
C ALA A 177 -29.22 -17.12 10.05
N PRO A 178 -30.53 -16.92 9.83
CA PRO A 178 -31.54 -17.86 10.25
C PRO A 178 -31.20 -19.23 9.63
N THR A 179 -31.03 -20.21 10.49
CA THR A 179 -30.86 -21.61 10.09
C THR A 179 -32.05 -21.97 9.22
N PRO A 180 -31.89 -22.45 7.99
CA PRO A 180 -33.02 -22.90 7.22
C PRO A 180 -33.68 -24.04 7.97
N GLU A 181 -34.97 -23.90 8.25
CA GLU A 181 -35.76 -24.96 8.85
C GLU A 181 -35.67 -26.24 7.97
N PRO A 182 -35.48 -27.42 8.56
CA PRO A 182 -35.44 -28.64 7.78
C PRO A 182 -36.81 -28.82 7.11
N LYS A 183 -36.90 -28.70 5.81
CA LYS A 183 -38.06 -29.10 5.03
C LYS A 183 -38.27 -30.58 5.30
N SER A 184 -39.45 -30.93 5.85
CA SER A 184 -39.83 -32.31 6.14
C SER A 184 -39.82 -33.10 4.81
N GLU A 185 -39.12 -34.22 4.79
CA GLU A 185 -39.02 -35.15 3.65
C GLU A 185 -40.40 -35.69 3.13
N VAL A 186 -41.48 -35.24 3.72
CA VAL A 186 -42.84 -35.66 3.39
C VAL A 186 -43.43 -34.90 2.20
N GLU A 187 -42.95 -33.67 1.88
CA GLU A 187 -43.47 -32.89 0.75
C GLU A 187 -42.79 -33.24 -0.60
N GLU A 188 -41.58 -33.80 -0.58
CA GLU A 188 -40.89 -34.18 -1.80
C GLU A 188 -41.45 -35.44 -2.45
N VAL A 189 -42.05 -36.34 -1.65
CA VAL A 189 -42.67 -37.58 -2.15
C VAL A 189 -44.01 -37.30 -2.83
N ALA A 190 -44.77 -36.30 -2.34
CA ALA A 190 -46.08 -35.94 -2.90
C ALA A 190 -45.97 -35.25 -4.26
N GLN A 191 -44.90 -34.49 -4.51
CA GLN A 191 -44.70 -33.83 -5.80
C GLN A 191 -44.18 -34.79 -6.88
N HIS A 192 -43.52 -35.87 -6.50
CA HIS A 192 -43.01 -36.87 -7.44
C HIS A 192 -44.10 -37.87 -7.89
N GLU A 193 -45.14 -38.09 -7.10
CA GLU A 193 -46.28 -38.91 -7.48
C GLU A 193 -47.27 -38.16 -8.42
N GLU A 194 -47.41 -36.84 -8.29
CA GLU A 194 -48.25 -36.05 -9.21
C GLU A 194 -47.60 -35.89 -10.61
N GLU A 195 -46.29 -35.83 -10.74
CA GLU A 195 -45.61 -35.75 -12.04
C GLU A 195 -45.64 -37.07 -12.83
N LEU A 196 -45.74 -38.20 -12.14
CA LEU A 196 -45.84 -39.53 -12.79
C LEU A 196 -47.23 -39.85 -13.34
N VAL A 197 -48.29 -39.25 -12.77
CA VAL A 197 -49.67 -39.48 -13.22
C VAL A 197 -50.05 -38.64 -14.45
N THR A 198 -49.35 -37.54 -14.67
CA THR A 198 -49.61 -36.66 -15.82
C THR A 198 -48.87 -37.05 -17.10
N SER A 199 -47.85 -37.93 -16.99
CA SER A 199 -47.09 -38.34 -18.19
C SER A 199 -47.70 -39.51 -19.00
N ASP A 200 -48.68 -40.23 -18.40
CA ASP A 200 -49.30 -41.37 -19.06
C ASP A 200 -50.61 -41.02 -19.81
N ALA A 201 -51.02 -39.74 -19.84
CA ALA A 201 -52.30 -39.33 -20.42
C ALA A 201 -52.20 -38.83 -21.92
N ASP A 202 -50.96 -38.58 -22.43
CA ASP A 202 -50.78 -38.04 -23.80
C ASP A 202 -50.08 -39.02 -24.76
N GLY A 203 -50.38 -40.30 -24.63
CA GLY A 203 -49.96 -41.33 -25.57
C GLY A 203 -51.07 -41.81 -26.44
N LYS A 204 -51.51 -41.08 -27.48
CA LYS A 204 -52.22 -41.66 -28.64
C LYS A 204 -52.15 -40.76 -29.90
N TRP A 205 -51.69 -41.39 -30.93
CA TRP A 205 -51.80 -41.30 -32.40
C TRP A 205 -50.72 -40.46 -33.06
#